data_afb26e7b17bd4edefea27d88e1ec6e6d
#
_entry.id   afb26e7b17bd4edefea27d88e1ec6e6d
#
_cell.length_a   1.000
_cell.length_b   1.000
_cell.length_c   1.000
_cell.angle_alpha   90.00
_cell.angle_beta   90.00
_cell.angle_gamma   90.00
#
_symmetry.space_group_name_H-M   'P 1'
#
loop_
_entity.id
_entity.type
_entity.pdbx_description
1 polymer ?
#
loop_
_entity_poly.entity_id
_entity_poly.type
_entity_poly.pdbx_seq_one_letter_code
_entity_poly.pdbx_strand_id
1 'polypeptide(L)'
;MYTPKKAYFYGTGRRKSSVARVRLIPGGSGQITINNREFDNYFGLDTLKTIVKQPLELVGVTGQFDLDVKVQGGGFTGQAGAIRFGVARALLQANEEYRPLLKKAGFLTRDPRMKERKKYGLKAARRAPQRSEERRVGKECRSRW
;
A
#
# COMPACT_ATOMS: atom_id res chain seq x y z
N MET A 1 13.11 20.75 -22.20
CA MET A 1 12.23 21.57 -21.37
C MET A 1 10.96 20.78 -21.03
N TYR A 2 10.75 20.48 -19.78
CA TYR A 2 9.52 19.85 -19.30
C TYR A 2 8.44 20.93 -19.20
N THR A 3 7.51 20.93 -20.11
CA THR A 3 6.30 21.75 -19.98
C THR A 3 5.23 20.92 -19.30
N PRO A 4 4.79 21.27 -18.09
CA PRO A 4 3.64 20.61 -17.46
C PRO A 4 2.39 20.98 -18.28
N LYS A 5 1.94 20.04 -19.09
CA LYS A 5 0.83 20.28 -20.02
C LYS A 5 -0.56 20.40 -19.37
N LYS A 6 -0.71 20.04 -18.09
CA LYS A 6 -1.99 20.14 -17.38
C LYS A 6 -1.74 20.39 -15.89
N ALA A 7 -2.59 21.21 -15.28
CA ALA A 7 -2.62 21.36 -13.82
C ALA A 7 -3.01 20.02 -13.16
N TYR A 8 -2.40 19.70 -12.04
CA TYR A 8 -2.68 18.48 -11.29
C TYR A 8 -2.63 18.72 -9.78
N PHE A 9 -3.35 17.90 -9.04
CA PHE A 9 -3.22 17.83 -7.59
C PHE A 9 -2.24 16.73 -7.22
N TYR A 10 -1.36 16.99 -6.27
CA TYR A 10 -0.28 16.09 -5.90
C TYR A 10 -0.52 15.47 -4.53
N GLY A 11 -0.29 14.17 -4.42
CA GLY A 11 -0.32 13.46 -3.15
C GLY A 11 0.79 12.41 -3.09
N THR A 12 1.43 12.29 -1.94
CA THR A 12 2.43 11.25 -1.67
C THR A 12 1.86 10.25 -0.69
N GLY A 13 1.90 8.96 -1.06
CA GLY A 13 1.50 7.87 -0.20
C GLY A 13 2.68 6.97 0.13
N ARG A 14 2.69 6.43 1.35
CA ARG A 14 3.73 5.50 1.81
C ARG A 14 3.10 4.34 2.55
N ARG A 15 3.58 3.14 2.27
CA ARG A 15 3.24 1.93 3.01
C ARG A 15 4.39 0.95 2.95
N LYS A 16 4.78 0.36 4.10
CA LYS A 16 5.98 -0.48 4.19
C LYS A 16 7.20 0.29 3.64
N SER A 17 7.93 -0.27 2.70
CA SER A 17 9.03 0.40 1.99
C SER A 17 8.62 1.07 0.68
N SER A 18 7.33 1.01 0.31
CA SER A 18 6.81 1.58 -0.93
C SER A 18 6.51 3.07 -0.78
N VAL A 19 6.86 3.84 -1.79
CA VAL A 19 6.56 5.27 -1.90
C VAL A 19 5.83 5.51 -3.23
N ALA A 20 4.66 6.10 -3.17
CA ALA A 20 3.86 6.45 -4.34
C ALA A 20 3.74 7.97 -4.46
N ARG A 21 4.02 8.49 -5.65
CA ARG A 21 3.79 9.88 -6.02
C ARG A 21 2.61 9.92 -6.97
N VAL A 22 1.51 10.46 -6.50
CA VAL A 22 0.24 10.49 -7.23
C VAL A 22 -0.01 11.88 -7.76
N ARG A 23 -0.30 11.97 -9.06
CA ARG A 23 -0.79 13.18 -9.72
C ARG A 23 -2.23 12.94 -10.14
N LEU A 24 -3.11 13.74 -9.61
CA LEU A 24 -4.53 13.70 -9.90
C LEU A 24 -4.84 14.81 -10.90
N ILE A 25 -5.22 14.43 -12.11
CA ILE A 25 -5.46 15.37 -13.20
C ILE A 25 -6.97 15.56 -13.36
N PRO A 26 -7.51 16.77 -13.15
CA PRO A 26 -8.93 17.02 -13.31
C PRO A 26 -9.36 16.98 -14.77
N GLY A 27 -10.64 16.71 -15.01
CA GLY A 27 -11.23 16.68 -16.35
C GLY A 27 -10.86 15.45 -17.18
N GLY A 28 -10.44 14.37 -16.53
CA GLY A 28 -10.09 13.11 -17.19
C GLY A 28 -11.27 12.16 -17.38
N SER A 29 -10.97 11.02 -17.97
CA SER A 29 -11.91 9.92 -18.24
C SER A 29 -11.84 8.78 -17.24
N GLY A 30 -11.03 8.90 -16.21
CA GLY A 30 -10.80 7.84 -15.21
C GLY A 30 -9.65 6.89 -15.55
N GLN A 31 -8.77 7.29 -16.45
CA GLN A 31 -7.61 6.50 -16.81
C GLN A 31 -6.56 6.54 -15.72
N ILE A 32 -6.04 5.36 -15.34
CA ILE A 32 -5.00 5.20 -14.33
C ILE A 32 -3.74 4.66 -15.00
N THR A 33 -2.65 5.39 -14.87
CA THR A 33 -1.33 5.01 -15.39
C THR A 33 -0.35 4.88 -14.24
N ILE A 34 0.34 3.75 -14.14
CA ILE A 34 1.32 3.47 -13.09
C ILE A 34 2.67 3.17 -13.74
N ASN A 35 3.68 3.98 -13.43
CA ASN A 35 5.03 3.84 -13.99
C ASN A 35 5.04 3.71 -15.52
N ASN A 36 4.24 4.51 -16.21
CA ASN A 36 4.05 4.49 -17.67
C ASN A 36 3.45 3.19 -18.22
N ARG A 37 2.76 2.42 -17.36
CA ARG A 37 2.04 1.20 -17.74
C ARG A 37 0.55 1.37 -17.44
N GLU A 38 -0.26 0.64 -18.17
CA GLU A 38 -1.69 0.57 -17.88
C GLU A 38 -1.93 -0.07 -16.52
N PHE A 39 -2.94 0.41 -15.83
CA PHE A 39 -3.34 -0.08 -14.51
C PHE A 39 -3.61 -1.59 -14.46
N ASP A 40 -4.32 -2.10 -15.46
CA ASP A 40 -4.67 -3.52 -15.53
C ASP A 40 -3.46 -4.42 -15.80
N ASN A 41 -2.46 -3.91 -16.51
CA ASN A 41 -1.22 -4.63 -16.78
C ASN A 41 -0.24 -4.58 -15.60
N TYR A 42 -0.31 -3.52 -14.78
CA TYR A 42 0.58 -3.37 -13.64
C TYR A 42 0.17 -4.24 -12.46
N PHE A 43 -1.12 -4.22 -12.10
CA PHE A 43 -1.68 -5.07 -11.05
C PHE A 43 -2.42 -6.27 -11.66
N GLY A 44 -1.89 -7.47 -11.46
CA GLY A 44 -2.52 -8.70 -11.93
C GLY A 44 -3.69 -9.20 -11.07
N LEU A 45 -3.79 -8.73 -9.81
CA LEU A 45 -4.82 -9.14 -8.87
C LEU A 45 -5.92 -8.09 -8.76
N ASP A 46 -7.17 -8.51 -8.88
CA ASP A 46 -8.33 -7.61 -8.75
C ASP A 46 -8.47 -7.00 -7.36
N THR A 47 -8.05 -7.70 -6.31
CA THR A 47 -8.01 -7.19 -4.94
C THR A 47 -7.13 -5.94 -4.80
N LEU A 48 -5.97 -5.92 -5.44
CA LEU A 48 -5.06 -4.78 -5.45
C LEU A 48 -5.64 -3.60 -6.24
N LYS A 49 -6.29 -3.88 -7.35
CA LYS A 49 -6.99 -2.88 -8.15
C LYS A 49 -8.11 -2.21 -7.36
N THR A 50 -8.87 -2.98 -6.60
CA THR A 50 -9.93 -2.49 -5.72
C THR A 50 -9.36 -1.56 -4.64
N ILE A 51 -8.25 -1.93 -4.01
CA ILE A 51 -7.57 -1.10 -2.99
C ILE A 51 -7.19 0.27 -3.56
N VAL A 52 -6.65 0.33 -4.75
CA VAL A 52 -6.27 1.59 -5.40
C VAL A 52 -7.48 2.48 -5.69
N LYS A 53 -8.60 1.89 -6.10
CA LYS A 53 -9.82 2.62 -6.46
C LYS A 53 -10.67 3.05 -5.25
N GLN A 54 -10.49 2.44 -4.09
CA GLN A 54 -11.30 2.70 -2.89
C GLN A 54 -11.48 4.20 -2.54
N PRO A 55 -10.44 5.05 -2.52
CA PRO A 55 -10.65 6.46 -2.20
C PRO A 55 -11.52 7.19 -3.22
N LEU A 56 -11.38 6.87 -4.50
CA LEU A 56 -12.18 7.47 -5.56
C LEU A 56 -13.65 7.05 -5.49
N GLU A 57 -13.90 5.80 -5.20
CA GLU A 57 -15.25 5.24 -5.04
C GLU A 57 -15.93 5.79 -3.79
N LEU A 58 -15.22 5.92 -2.67
CA LEU A 58 -15.73 6.46 -1.42
C LEU A 58 -16.24 7.90 -1.59
N VAL A 59 -15.51 8.70 -2.33
CA VAL A 59 -15.84 10.10 -2.59
C VAL A 59 -16.83 10.25 -3.75
N GLY A 60 -16.95 9.22 -4.59
CA GLY A 60 -17.87 9.22 -5.74
C GLY A 60 -17.36 10.02 -6.94
N VAL A 61 -16.04 10.15 -7.09
CA VAL A 61 -15.41 10.89 -8.20
C VAL A 61 -14.77 9.97 -9.24
N THR A 62 -15.15 8.73 -9.27
CA THR A 62 -14.68 7.75 -10.26
C THR A 62 -14.99 8.25 -11.67
N GLY A 63 -13.99 8.28 -12.53
CA GLY A 63 -14.14 8.76 -13.90
C GLY A 63 -14.03 10.28 -14.10
N GLN A 64 -13.90 11.07 -13.04
CA GLN A 64 -13.72 12.52 -13.14
C GLN A 64 -12.25 12.94 -13.22
N PHE A 65 -11.36 12.11 -12.76
CA PHE A 65 -9.93 12.38 -12.69
C PHE A 65 -9.13 11.27 -13.38
N ASP A 66 -8.06 11.68 -14.03
CA ASP A 66 -7.00 10.78 -14.47
C ASP A 66 -5.91 10.71 -13.40
N LEU A 67 -5.32 9.54 -13.23
CA LEU A 67 -4.24 9.31 -12.28
C LEU A 67 -2.94 8.99 -13.03
N ASP A 68 -1.92 9.77 -12.77
CA ASP A 68 -0.53 9.45 -13.14
C ASP A 68 0.25 9.17 -11.87
N VAL A 69 0.69 7.94 -11.72
CA VAL A 69 1.34 7.46 -10.50
C VAL A 69 2.74 6.98 -10.80
N LYS A 70 3.69 7.46 -10.00
CA LYS A 70 5.04 6.90 -9.95
C LYS A 70 5.23 6.24 -8.60
N VAL A 71 5.50 4.94 -8.60
CA VAL A 71 5.67 4.14 -7.40
C VAL A 71 7.02 3.43 -7.42
N GLN A 72 7.67 3.38 -6.24
CA GLN A 72 8.98 2.76 -6.07
C GLN A 72 9.00 1.95 -4.77
N GLY A 73 9.81 0.90 -4.79
CA GLY A 73 10.10 0.07 -3.62
C GLY A 73 8.95 -0.85 -3.22
N GLY A 74 9.28 -1.82 -2.38
CA GLY A 74 8.34 -2.80 -1.87
C GLY A 74 7.74 -3.74 -2.92
N GLY A 75 6.75 -4.50 -2.49
CA GLY A 75 5.97 -5.40 -3.35
C GLY A 75 4.66 -4.78 -3.80
N PHE A 76 3.93 -5.47 -4.65
CA PHE A 76 2.65 -4.98 -5.21
C PHE A 76 1.61 -4.62 -4.14
N THR A 77 1.53 -5.38 -3.05
CA THR A 77 0.60 -5.11 -1.94
C THR A 77 0.93 -3.78 -1.24
N GLY A 78 2.21 -3.56 -0.92
CA GLY A 78 2.68 -2.31 -0.34
C GLY A 78 2.49 -1.12 -1.29
N GLN A 79 2.76 -1.33 -2.57
CA GLN A 79 2.57 -0.32 -3.61
C GLN A 79 1.10 0.08 -3.77
N ALA A 80 0.18 -0.88 -3.79
CA ALA A 80 -1.26 -0.60 -3.85
C ALA A 80 -1.73 0.22 -2.64
N GLY A 81 -1.30 -0.13 -1.44
CA GLY A 81 -1.59 0.63 -0.22
C GLY A 81 -0.99 2.03 -0.24
N ALA A 82 0.24 2.19 -0.73
CA ALA A 82 0.88 3.49 -0.89
C ALA A 82 0.13 4.38 -1.88
N ILE A 83 -0.31 3.83 -3.00
CA ILE A 83 -1.11 4.55 -4.00
C ILE A 83 -2.45 5.00 -3.40
N ARG A 84 -3.12 4.14 -2.64
CA ARG A 84 -4.37 4.49 -1.96
C ARG A 84 -4.22 5.72 -1.06
N PHE A 85 -3.19 5.77 -0.23
CA PHE A 85 -2.92 6.93 0.62
C PHE A 85 -2.54 8.18 -0.19
N GLY A 86 -1.78 8.02 -1.26
CA GLY A 86 -1.43 9.11 -2.17
C GLY A 86 -2.64 9.71 -2.86
N VAL A 87 -3.55 8.89 -3.36
CA VAL A 87 -4.82 9.32 -3.98
C VAL A 87 -5.69 10.06 -2.97
N ALA A 88 -5.83 9.55 -1.74
CA ALA A 88 -6.59 10.21 -0.70
C ALA A 88 -6.04 11.62 -0.39
N ARG A 89 -4.73 11.75 -0.29
CA ARG A 89 -4.09 13.06 -0.06
C ARG A 89 -4.25 14.02 -1.24
N ALA A 90 -4.17 13.51 -2.47
CA ALA A 90 -4.40 14.31 -3.67
C ALA A 90 -5.86 14.81 -3.75
N LEU A 91 -6.82 13.97 -3.38
CA LEU A 91 -8.24 14.36 -3.29
C LEU A 91 -8.48 15.47 -2.26
N LEU A 92 -7.75 15.47 -1.14
CA LEU A 92 -7.83 16.56 -0.16
C LEU A 92 -7.35 17.90 -0.73
N GLN A 93 -6.34 17.89 -1.59
CA GLN A 93 -5.89 19.11 -2.27
C GLN A 93 -6.91 19.59 -3.31
N ALA A 94 -7.65 18.67 -3.91
CA ALA A 94 -8.71 19.01 -4.86
C ALA A 94 -9.92 19.62 -4.16
N ASN A 95 -10.35 19.05 -3.04
CA ASN A 95 -11.47 19.54 -2.23
C ASN A 95 -11.32 19.08 -0.77
N GLU A 96 -11.26 20.03 0.15
CA GLU A 96 -11.15 19.74 1.58
C GLU A 96 -12.42 19.12 2.19
N GLU A 97 -13.56 19.25 1.55
CA GLU A 97 -14.82 18.65 2.01
C GLU A 97 -14.77 17.11 2.06
N TYR A 98 -13.86 16.49 1.35
CA TYR A 98 -13.66 15.04 1.38
C TYR A 98 -12.95 14.53 2.65
N ARG A 99 -12.37 15.42 3.43
CA ARG A 99 -11.58 15.06 4.62
C ARG A 99 -12.34 14.22 5.65
N PRO A 100 -13.59 14.54 6.05
CA PRO A 100 -14.32 13.70 7.01
C PRO A 100 -14.53 12.27 6.53
N LEU A 101 -14.91 12.09 5.27
CA LEU A 101 -15.12 10.76 4.67
C LEU A 101 -13.84 9.94 4.60
N LEU A 102 -12.76 10.53 4.11
CA LEU A 102 -11.46 9.87 3.98
C LEU A 102 -10.85 9.55 5.35
N LYS A 103 -10.99 10.44 6.32
CA LYS A 103 -10.49 10.21 7.68
C LYS A 103 -11.26 9.08 8.39
N LYS A 104 -12.58 9.04 8.24
CA LYS A 104 -13.42 7.96 8.80
C LYS A 104 -13.07 6.60 8.23
N ALA A 105 -12.76 6.53 6.94
CA ALA A 105 -12.34 5.30 6.27
C ALA A 105 -10.89 4.88 6.59
N GLY A 106 -10.09 5.75 7.24
CA GLY A 106 -8.71 5.48 7.60
C GLY A 106 -7.69 5.67 6.47
N PHE A 107 -8.05 6.36 5.38
CA PHE A 107 -7.15 6.59 4.24
C PHE A 107 -6.16 7.73 4.43
N LEU A 108 -6.27 8.50 5.49
CA LEU A 108 -5.36 9.59 5.82
C LEU A 108 -4.31 9.21 6.86
N THR A 109 -4.47 8.09 7.53
CA THR A 109 -3.55 7.60 8.54
C THR A 109 -2.62 6.56 7.94
N ARG A 110 -1.32 6.77 8.09
CA ARG A 110 -0.32 5.80 7.64
C ARG A 110 -0.47 4.48 8.41
N ASP A 111 -0.39 3.36 7.70
CA ASP A 111 -0.28 2.04 8.31
C ASP A 111 1.14 1.85 8.88
N PRO A 112 1.31 1.76 10.21
CA PRO A 112 2.63 1.63 10.83
C PRO A 112 3.22 0.23 10.74
N ARG A 113 2.49 -0.74 10.20
CA ARG A 113 2.95 -2.12 10.11
C ARG A 113 4.12 -2.25 9.16
N MET A 114 5.25 -2.69 9.69
CA MET A 114 6.48 -3.00 8.97
C MET A 114 6.80 -4.47 9.12
N LYS A 115 7.77 -4.98 8.34
CA LYS A 115 8.27 -6.33 8.53
C LYS A 115 8.85 -6.47 9.93
N GLU A 116 8.34 -7.43 10.71
CA GLU A 116 8.83 -7.71 12.05
C GLU A 116 10.26 -8.28 11.97
N ARG A 117 11.15 -7.79 12.86
CA ARG A 117 12.54 -8.27 12.88
C ARG A 117 12.62 -9.71 13.38
N LYS A 118 13.59 -10.43 12.90
CA LYS A 118 13.97 -11.74 13.46
C LYS A 118 14.46 -11.56 14.91
N LYS A 119 14.05 -12.45 15.80
CA LYS A 119 14.47 -12.46 17.21
C LYS A 119 15.36 -13.64 17.49
N TYR A 120 16.22 -13.52 18.50
CA TYR A 120 17.06 -14.62 18.95
C TYR A 120 16.22 -15.79 19.47
N GLY A 121 16.72 -17.02 19.34
CA GLY A 121 16.01 -18.23 19.74
C GLY A 121 14.88 -18.67 18.83
N LEU A 122 14.56 -17.88 17.81
CA LEU A 122 13.53 -18.17 16.81
C LEU A 122 14.14 -18.27 15.41
N LYS A 123 13.51 -19.02 14.51
CA LYS A 123 13.94 -19.13 13.11
C LYS A 123 13.55 -17.92 12.26
N ALA A 124 12.50 -17.22 12.64
CA ALA A 124 12.01 -15.99 12.03
C ALA A 124 11.51 -15.05 13.14
N ALA A 125 10.66 -14.09 12.83
CA ALA A 125 10.15 -13.16 13.85
C ALA A 125 9.42 -13.85 14.99
N ARG A 126 8.59 -14.87 14.68
CA ARG A 126 7.78 -15.63 15.65
C ARG A 126 7.84 -17.13 15.46
N ARG A 127 8.51 -17.63 14.44
CA ARG A 127 8.60 -19.03 14.11
C ARG A 127 9.59 -19.72 15.05
N ALA A 128 9.10 -20.55 15.96
CA ALA A 128 9.92 -21.35 16.84
C ALA A 128 10.52 -22.56 16.10
N PRO A 129 11.71 -23.07 16.54
CA PRO A 129 12.22 -24.33 16.07
C PRO A 129 11.26 -25.47 16.46
N GLN A 130 11.08 -26.42 15.56
CA GLN A 130 10.28 -27.61 15.86
C GLN A 130 10.95 -28.43 16.95
N ARG A 131 10.19 -28.75 17.98
CA ARG A 131 10.63 -29.63 19.08
C ARG A 131 10.40 -31.08 18.67
N SER A 132 11.48 -31.86 18.56
CA SER A 132 11.35 -33.30 18.29
C SER A 132 11.13 -34.06 19.60
N GLU A 133 10.25 -35.04 19.57
CA GLU A 133 9.99 -35.91 20.71
C GLU A 133 11.24 -36.70 21.11
N GLU A 134 12.06 -37.12 20.18
CA GLU A 134 13.34 -37.81 20.43
C GLU A 134 14.28 -36.96 21.32
N ARG A 135 14.31 -35.65 21.11
CA ARG A 135 15.14 -34.76 21.91
C ARG A 135 14.64 -34.64 23.34
N ARG A 136 13.35 -34.74 23.54
CA ARG A 136 12.71 -34.76 24.85
C ARG A 136 13.05 -36.05 25.60
N VAL A 137 12.87 -37.21 24.96
CA VAL A 137 13.20 -38.53 25.51
C VAL A 137 14.68 -38.62 25.90
N GLY A 138 15.61 -38.10 25.10
CA GLY A 138 17.03 -38.04 25.41
C GLY A 138 17.36 -37.18 26.63
N LYS A 139 16.63 -36.11 26.89
CA LYS A 139 16.77 -35.33 28.12
C LYS A 139 16.23 -36.03 29.37
N GLU A 140 15.13 -36.74 29.27
CA GLU A 140 14.54 -37.50 30.35
C GLU A 140 15.44 -38.68 30.78
N CYS A 141 16.10 -39.32 29.80
CA CYS A 141 17.08 -40.37 30.11
C CYS A 141 18.31 -39.83 30.87
N ARG A 142 18.75 -38.61 30.61
CA ARG A 142 19.88 -38.00 31.33
C ARG A 142 19.55 -37.59 32.78
N SER A 143 18.29 -37.31 33.08
CA SER A 143 17.87 -36.89 34.42
C SER A 143 17.66 -38.03 35.40
N ARG A 144 17.75 -39.29 34.94
CA ARG A 144 17.56 -40.49 35.76
C ARG A 144 18.86 -41.17 36.22
N TRP A 145 20.03 -40.61 35.89
CA TRP A 145 21.35 -41.13 36.31
C TRP A 145 22.02 -40.21 37.32
#